data_f7f2127feb55239ed8322cddfccef9ca
#
_entry.id   f7f2127feb55239ed8322cddfccef9ca
#
_cell.length_a   1.000
_cell.length_b   1.000
_cell.length_c   1.000
_cell.angle_alpha   90.00
_cell.angle_beta   90.00
_cell.angle_gamma   90.00
#
_symmetry.space_group_name_H-M   'P 1'
#
loop_
_entity.id
_entity.type
_entity.pdbx_description
1 polymer ?
#
loop_
_entity_poly.entity_id
_entity_poly.type
_entity_poly.pdbx_seq_one_letter_code
_entity_poly.pdbx_strand_id
1 'polypeptide(L)'
;MQQGIIEKNHMDILWHDYALNKEDTIPITKAGLIEKASVVGRCGMMLLSCGTGAWRVRSSMNTLSRELGISCTADIGLMSIEYTCFDGENCFSQSLCLTNTGVNTSKLNRLENFINDFPTKEKYLSGEQIHSYLDEIERIHGLYSPVALGFAAAFACGAFTFLLGGGPVEMLLAFFGAGIGNFVRCKLTKHHFTLFLGITASVAAACLIYAALLKTTELLFGISLAHEAGYICSMLFIIPGFPFITSGIDLAKLDMRSGLERLAYAMIIILVATLTAWIMALILHLKPSDFPPLSLTLWQHILFRLLASFCGVFGFSVMFNSPKELSATAGIIGAIANTLRLELVDLASLPHAAAAFIGALTAGILASVLKSKIGYPRISLTVPSIVIMVPGLYLYRAIYNLGVMSLQTSASWFAAAILIILALPLGLIFARILTDKTFRYCT
;
A
#
# COMPACT_ATOMS: atom_id res chain seq x y z
N MET A 1 23.46 13.91 -25.13
CA MET A 1 23.23 14.20 -23.70
C MET A 1 23.80 13.04 -22.90
N GLN A 2 24.91 13.27 -22.20
CA GLN A 2 25.46 12.27 -21.28
C GLN A 2 24.41 12.06 -20.18
N GLN A 3 23.82 10.85 -20.14
CA GLN A 3 23.12 10.39 -18.96
C GLN A 3 24.17 10.35 -17.86
N GLY A 4 24.06 11.29 -16.90
CA GLY A 4 24.90 11.27 -15.70
C GLY A 4 24.77 9.88 -15.09
N ILE A 5 25.89 9.23 -14.86
CA ILE A 5 25.96 7.95 -14.15
C ILE A 5 25.38 8.23 -12.77
N ILE A 6 24.15 7.73 -12.51
CA ILE A 6 23.60 7.76 -11.17
C ILE A 6 24.40 6.72 -10.39
N GLU A 7 25.22 7.18 -9.48
CA GLU A 7 25.98 6.31 -8.60
C GLU A 7 25.03 5.52 -7.73
N LYS A 8 24.97 4.19 -7.93
CA LYS A 8 24.15 3.29 -7.10
C LYS A 8 24.91 3.01 -5.81
N ASN A 9 24.30 3.27 -4.67
CA ASN A 9 24.87 2.94 -3.35
C ASN A 9 24.89 1.42 -3.07
N HIS A 10 24.12 0.65 -3.82
CA HIS A 10 24.06 -0.82 -3.71
C HIS A 10 24.43 -1.45 -5.03
N MET A 11 25.25 -2.49 -4.98
CA MET A 11 25.60 -3.29 -6.15
C MET A 11 24.46 -4.25 -6.49
N ASP A 12 24.24 -4.48 -7.78
CA ASP A 12 23.29 -5.48 -8.24
C ASP A 12 23.86 -6.90 -7.97
N ILE A 13 23.01 -7.79 -7.48
CA ILE A 13 23.37 -9.18 -7.23
C ILE A 13 23.27 -9.94 -8.56
N LEU A 14 24.36 -10.57 -8.95
CA LEU A 14 24.42 -11.41 -10.14
C LEU A 14 23.90 -12.82 -9.82
N TRP A 15 22.58 -12.98 -9.80
CA TRP A 15 21.92 -14.22 -9.37
C TRP A 15 22.33 -15.45 -10.20
N HIS A 16 22.59 -15.28 -11.48
CA HIS A 16 23.05 -16.36 -12.38
C HIS A 16 24.45 -16.89 -12.04
N ASP A 17 25.28 -16.13 -11.31
CA ASP A 17 26.59 -16.59 -10.87
C ASP A 17 26.51 -17.64 -9.77
N TYR A 18 25.35 -17.76 -9.10
CA TYR A 18 25.10 -18.81 -8.12
C TYR A 18 24.66 -20.14 -8.73
N ALA A 19 24.22 -20.14 -9.99
CA ALA A 19 23.92 -21.36 -10.75
C ALA A 19 25.23 -21.99 -11.25
N LEU A 20 25.80 -22.89 -10.45
CA LEU A 20 27.11 -23.48 -10.72
C LEU A 20 27.10 -24.46 -11.90
N ASN A 21 25.94 -25.04 -12.22
CA ASN A 21 25.76 -25.96 -13.33
C ASN A 21 25.13 -25.28 -14.55
N LYS A 22 25.95 -24.70 -15.39
CA LYS A 22 25.49 -24.01 -16.63
C LYS A 22 24.89 -24.93 -17.69
N GLU A 23 24.97 -26.29 -17.52
CA GLU A 23 24.47 -27.26 -18.48
C GLU A 23 23.00 -27.64 -18.35
N ASP A 24 22.21 -26.90 -17.58
CA ASP A 24 20.72 -27.03 -17.41
C ASP A 24 20.19 -28.46 -17.12
N THR A 25 21.03 -29.37 -16.67
CA THR A 25 20.68 -30.79 -16.59
C THR A 25 20.31 -31.27 -15.18
N ILE A 26 20.68 -30.52 -14.13
CA ILE A 26 20.50 -30.98 -12.76
C ILE A 26 19.32 -30.21 -12.11
N PRO A 27 18.25 -30.89 -11.66
CA PRO A 27 17.18 -30.27 -10.91
C PRO A 27 17.70 -29.55 -9.66
N ILE A 28 17.11 -28.38 -9.33
CA ILE A 28 17.53 -27.57 -8.20
C ILE A 28 17.49 -28.35 -6.87
N THR A 29 16.64 -29.36 -6.73
CA THR A 29 16.58 -30.21 -5.54
C THR A 29 17.85 -31.01 -5.30
N LYS A 30 18.64 -31.27 -6.34
CA LYS A 30 19.93 -31.99 -6.29
C LYS A 30 21.14 -31.04 -6.33
N ALA A 31 20.91 -29.74 -6.49
CA ALA A 31 21.98 -28.74 -6.51
C ALA A 31 22.62 -28.52 -5.15
N GLY A 32 23.76 -27.83 -5.11
CA GLY A 32 24.45 -27.49 -3.87
C GLY A 32 23.69 -26.46 -3.02
N LEU A 33 24.10 -26.34 -1.75
CA LEU A 33 23.45 -25.44 -0.78
C LEU A 33 23.38 -23.98 -1.27
N ILE A 34 24.47 -23.46 -1.84
CA ILE A 34 24.59 -22.07 -2.30
C ILE A 34 23.54 -21.76 -3.39
N GLU A 35 23.41 -22.67 -4.36
CA GLU A 35 22.46 -22.52 -5.47
C GLU A 35 21.01 -22.58 -4.95
N LYS A 36 20.68 -23.51 -4.05
CA LYS A 36 19.36 -23.58 -3.39
C LYS A 36 19.06 -22.31 -2.59
N ALA A 37 20.04 -21.85 -1.80
CA ALA A 37 19.91 -20.66 -0.97
C ALA A 37 19.71 -19.39 -1.81
N SER A 38 20.35 -19.28 -2.99
CA SER A 38 20.17 -18.14 -3.89
C SER A 38 18.73 -18.03 -4.40
N VAL A 39 18.07 -19.14 -4.72
CA VAL A 39 16.65 -19.16 -5.12
C VAL A 39 15.76 -18.69 -3.97
N VAL A 40 15.99 -19.20 -2.75
CA VAL A 40 15.22 -18.80 -1.56
C VAL A 40 15.40 -17.30 -1.27
N GLY A 41 16.64 -16.80 -1.27
CA GLY A 41 16.96 -15.41 -1.02
C GLY A 41 16.36 -14.48 -2.08
N ARG A 42 16.51 -14.81 -3.36
CA ARG A 42 15.95 -14.00 -4.45
C ARG A 42 14.43 -13.90 -4.38
N CYS A 43 13.74 -15.02 -4.17
CA CYS A 43 12.28 -15.01 -3.98
C CYS A 43 11.87 -14.15 -2.79
N GLY A 44 12.58 -14.25 -1.65
CA GLY A 44 12.35 -13.41 -0.48
C GLY A 44 12.47 -11.92 -0.79
N MET A 45 13.55 -11.52 -1.48
CA MET A 45 13.80 -10.14 -1.90
C MET A 45 12.73 -9.61 -2.85
N MET A 46 12.33 -10.39 -3.85
CA MET A 46 11.30 -10.00 -4.80
C MET A 46 9.94 -9.85 -4.13
N LEU A 47 9.59 -10.72 -3.18
CA LEU A 47 8.37 -10.58 -2.36
C LEU A 47 8.42 -9.31 -1.52
N LEU A 48 9.54 -9.04 -0.85
CA LEU A 48 9.71 -7.85 -0.02
C LEU A 48 9.59 -6.57 -0.86
N SER A 49 10.17 -6.54 -2.06
CA SER A 49 10.08 -5.41 -2.99
C SER A 49 8.65 -5.10 -3.45
N CYS A 50 7.74 -6.09 -3.40
CA CYS A 50 6.32 -5.92 -3.71
C CYS A 50 5.50 -5.34 -2.54
N GLY A 51 6.13 -5.04 -1.39
CA GLY A 51 5.50 -4.41 -0.24
C GLY A 51 4.77 -5.38 0.70
N THR A 52 4.91 -6.69 0.50
CA THR A 52 4.27 -7.67 1.40
C THR A 52 4.93 -7.72 2.78
N GLY A 53 4.18 -8.13 3.82
CA GLY A 53 4.68 -8.19 5.20
C GLY A 53 5.74 -9.27 5.41
N ALA A 54 6.59 -9.09 6.45
CA ALA A 54 7.71 -9.96 6.78
C ALA A 54 7.26 -11.40 7.06
N TRP A 55 6.15 -11.57 7.78
CA TRP A 55 5.59 -12.90 8.05
C TRP A 55 5.35 -13.70 6.76
N ARG A 56 4.83 -13.05 5.71
CA ARG A 56 4.59 -13.73 4.42
C ARG A 56 5.88 -14.06 3.70
N VAL A 57 6.84 -13.13 3.69
CA VAL A 57 8.16 -13.36 3.09
C VAL A 57 8.82 -14.58 3.75
N ARG A 58 8.87 -14.63 5.08
CA ARG A 58 9.44 -15.74 5.84
C ARG A 58 8.71 -17.06 5.55
N SER A 59 7.37 -17.05 5.54
CA SER A 59 6.56 -18.23 5.23
C SER A 59 6.86 -18.78 3.83
N SER A 60 7.04 -17.91 2.85
CA SER A 60 7.38 -18.27 1.47
C SER A 60 8.80 -18.83 1.36
N MET A 61 9.78 -18.20 2.00
CA MET A 61 11.16 -18.69 2.07
C MET A 61 11.22 -20.08 2.72
N ASN A 62 10.49 -20.28 3.82
CA ASN A 62 10.42 -21.58 4.50
C ASN A 62 9.73 -22.65 3.65
N THR A 63 8.72 -22.30 2.85
CA THR A 63 8.08 -23.24 1.93
C THR A 63 9.06 -23.70 0.85
N LEU A 64 9.76 -22.77 0.20
CA LEU A 64 10.77 -23.09 -0.80
C LEU A 64 11.91 -23.92 -0.21
N SER A 65 12.44 -23.54 0.97
CA SER A 65 13.54 -24.27 1.62
C SER A 65 13.17 -25.69 1.93
N ARG A 66 11.96 -25.96 2.43
CA ARG A 66 11.45 -27.30 2.71
C ARG A 66 11.38 -28.16 1.46
N GLU A 67 10.88 -27.60 0.33
CA GLU A 67 10.83 -28.33 -0.94
C GLU A 67 12.23 -28.59 -1.54
N LEU A 68 13.20 -27.73 -1.22
CA LEU A 68 14.59 -27.90 -1.60
C LEU A 68 15.41 -28.82 -0.66
N GLY A 69 14.78 -29.31 0.42
CA GLY A 69 15.43 -30.17 1.41
C GLY A 69 16.49 -29.46 2.25
N ILE A 70 16.33 -28.16 2.49
CA ILE A 70 17.20 -27.35 3.36
C ILE A 70 16.39 -26.65 4.44
N SER A 71 17.03 -26.25 5.53
CA SER A 71 16.44 -25.38 6.56
C SER A 71 16.81 -23.92 6.28
N CYS A 72 15.90 -22.98 6.55
CA CYS A 72 16.16 -21.55 6.40
C CYS A 72 15.64 -20.79 7.60
N THR A 73 16.42 -19.84 8.08
CA THR A 73 15.99 -18.82 9.03
C THR A 73 16.26 -17.45 8.43
N ALA A 74 15.36 -16.49 8.66
CA ALA A 74 15.50 -15.15 8.09
C ALA A 74 15.04 -14.07 9.06
N ASP A 75 15.83 -13.01 9.19
CA ASP A 75 15.45 -11.73 9.79
C ASP A 75 15.12 -10.75 8.68
N ILE A 76 13.92 -10.14 8.74
CA ILE A 76 13.35 -9.38 7.64
C ILE A 76 13.02 -7.97 8.13
N GLY A 77 13.68 -6.97 7.55
CA GLY A 77 13.38 -5.56 7.72
C GLY A 77 12.43 -5.03 6.65
N LEU A 78 12.31 -3.70 6.56
CA LEU A 78 11.57 -3.02 5.49
C LEU A 78 12.25 -3.17 4.13
N MET A 79 13.57 -3.04 4.10
CA MET A 79 14.39 -3.01 2.88
C MET A 79 15.56 -3.99 2.93
N SER A 80 15.59 -4.92 3.87
CA SER A 80 16.69 -5.87 4.04
C SER A 80 16.17 -7.24 4.45
N ILE A 81 16.91 -8.27 4.04
CA ILE A 81 16.72 -9.65 4.50
C ILE A 81 18.11 -10.19 4.85
N GLU A 82 18.26 -10.67 6.06
CA GLU A 82 19.41 -11.46 6.50
C GLU A 82 18.93 -12.89 6.67
N TYR A 83 19.50 -13.83 5.94
CA TYR A 83 19.04 -15.21 5.99
C TYR A 83 20.20 -16.20 6.04
N THR A 84 19.94 -17.34 6.68
CA THR A 84 20.86 -18.45 6.75
C THR A 84 20.15 -19.72 6.33
N CYS A 85 20.73 -20.44 5.38
CA CYS A 85 20.32 -21.77 4.96
C CYS A 85 21.29 -22.83 5.44
N PHE A 86 20.76 -24.03 5.78
CA PHE A 86 21.53 -25.13 6.33
C PHE A 86 21.04 -26.46 5.70
N ASP A 87 21.97 -27.31 5.27
CA ASP A 87 21.66 -28.60 4.62
C ASP A 87 21.95 -29.84 5.50
N GLY A 88 22.36 -29.62 6.74
CA GLY A 88 22.77 -30.67 7.68
C GLY A 88 24.27 -30.72 7.93
N GLU A 89 25.09 -30.28 6.98
CA GLU A 89 26.56 -30.25 7.09
C GLU A 89 27.11 -28.82 6.95
N ASN A 90 26.59 -28.06 6.00
CA ASN A 90 27.07 -26.72 5.64
C ASN A 90 26.02 -25.66 5.93
N CYS A 91 26.47 -24.44 6.16
CA CYS A 91 25.60 -23.29 6.26
C CYS A 91 26.02 -22.19 5.25
N PHE A 92 25.03 -21.49 4.71
CA PHE A 92 25.21 -20.33 3.85
C PHE A 92 24.41 -19.17 4.40
N SER A 93 25.07 -18.05 4.67
CA SER A 93 24.43 -16.82 5.17
C SER A 93 24.68 -15.69 4.21
N GLN A 94 23.63 -14.89 3.97
CA GLN A 94 23.71 -13.72 3.11
C GLN A 94 22.82 -12.60 3.65
N SER A 95 23.30 -11.35 3.51
CA SER A 95 22.52 -10.14 3.74
C SER A 95 22.16 -9.51 2.39
N LEU A 96 20.89 -9.23 2.19
CA LEU A 96 20.32 -8.67 0.97
C LEU A 96 19.68 -7.33 1.29
N CYS A 97 19.91 -6.31 0.46
CA CYS A 97 19.33 -4.99 0.61
C CYS A 97 18.57 -4.58 -0.65
N LEU A 98 17.37 -4.02 -0.47
CA LEU A 98 16.59 -3.41 -1.55
C LEU A 98 17.04 -1.97 -1.76
N THR A 99 17.11 -1.55 -3.01
CA THR A 99 17.35 -0.15 -3.38
C THR A 99 16.10 0.71 -3.28
N ASN A 100 14.92 0.08 -3.35
CA ASN A 100 13.63 0.75 -3.30
C ASN A 100 12.55 -0.21 -2.77
N THR A 101 11.51 0.34 -2.16
CA THR A 101 10.33 -0.40 -1.74
C THR A 101 9.07 0.22 -2.36
N GLY A 102 8.11 -0.62 -2.70
CA GLY A 102 6.86 -0.18 -3.32
C GLY A 102 5.77 -1.22 -3.14
N VAL A 103 4.60 -0.96 -3.70
CA VAL A 103 3.49 -1.92 -3.73
C VAL A 103 3.24 -2.34 -5.17
N ASN A 104 3.34 -3.65 -5.42
CA ASN A 104 3.07 -4.22 -6.74
C ASN A 104 2.34 -5.56 -6.60
N THR A 105 1.02 -5.49 -6.60
CA THR A 105 0.16 -6.67 -6.40
C THR A 105 0.18 -7.63 -7.58
N SER A 106 0.48 -7.15 -8.79
CA SER A 106 0.61 -8.01 -9.98
C SER A 106 1.84 -8.90 -9.89
N LYS A 107 3.02 -8.33 -9.56
CA LYS A 107 4.23 -9.11 -9.31
C LYS A 107 4.07 -10.05 -8.13
N LEU A 108 3.46 -9.56 -7.04
CA LEU A 108 3.19 -10.38 -5.86
C LEU A 108 2.37 -11.63 -6.20
N ASN A 109 1.33 -11.49 -7.03
CA ASN A 109 0.50 -12.62 -7.44
C ASN A 109 1.31 -13.66 -8.24
N ARG A 110 2.15 -13.21 -9.17
CA ARG A 110 2.99 -14.14 -9.96
C ARG A 110 4.02 -14.87 -9.10
N LEU A 111 4.64 -14.18 -8.14
CA LEU A 111 5.56 -14.80 -7.19
C LEU A 111 4.86 -15.82 -6.29
N GLU A 112 3.64 -15.51 -5.81
CA GLU A 112 2.88 -16.48 -5.02
C GLU A 112 2.47 -17.71 -5.85
N ASN A 113 2.09 -17.52 -7.11
CA ASN A 113 1.80 -18.64 -7.99
C ASN A 113 3.06 -19.51 -8.22
N PHE A 114 4.20 -18.90 -8.46
CA PHE A 114 5.48 -19.61 -8.55
C PHE A 114 5.75 -20.43 -7.28
N ILE A 115 5.59 -19.86 -6.10
CA ILE A 115 5.83 -20.57 -4.83
C ILE A 115 4.83 -21.70 -4.62
N ASN A 116 3.56 -21.50 -4.98
CA ASN A 116 2.52 -22.52 -4.86
C ASN A 116 2.71 -23.67 -5.86
N ASP A 117 3.19 -23.39 -7.07
CA ASP A 117 3.47 -24.38 -8.11
C ASP A 117 4.82 -25.08 -7.90
N PHE A 118 5.70 -24.51 -7.07
CA PHE A 118 7.06 -25.03 -6.84
C PHE A 118 7.10 -26.51 -6.46
N PRO A 119 6.25 -27.03 -5.55
CA PRO A 119 6.29 -28.45 -5.19
C PRO A 119 5.95 -29.41 -6.32
N THR A 120 5.22 -28.95 -7.33
CA THR A 120 4.69 -29.82 -8.40
C THR A 120 5.39 -29.68 -9.73
N LYS A 121 5.95 -28.49 -10.02
CA LYS A 121 6.54 -28.17 -11.34
C LYS A 121 7.96 -27.65 -11.22
N GLU A 122 8.14 -26.56 -10.50
CA GLU A 122 9.35 -25.75 -10.58
C GLU A 122 10.56 -26.40 -9.90
N LYS A 123 10.35 -27.30 -8.95
CA LYS A 123 11.45 -28.04 -8.28
C LYS A 123 12.24 -28.97 -9.20
N TYR A 124 11.73 -29.24 -10.39
CA TYR A 124 12.42 -30.06 -11.40
C TYR A 124 13.27 -29.23 -12.35
N LEU A 125 13.15 -27.91 -12.32
CA LEU A 125 13.96 -26.99 -13.10
C LEU A 125 15.37 -26.89 -12.52
N SER A 126 16.33 -26.49 -13.35
CA SER A 126 17.67 -26.12 -12.89
C SER A 126 17.67 -24.75 -12.21
N GLY A 127 18.73 -24.43 -11.44
CA GLY A 127 18.89 -23.12 -10.82
C GLY A 127 18.88 -21.99 -11.85
N GLU A 128 19.53 -22.19 -13.00
CA GLU A 128 19.57 -21.22 -14.12
C GLU A 128 18.18 -20.96 -14.71
N GLN A 129 17.39 -22.03 -14.94
CA GLN A 129 16.02 -21.91 -15.43
C GLN A 129 15.12 -21.17 -14.44
N ILE A 130 15.27 -21.44 -13.14
CA ILE A 130 14.53 -20.71 -12.08
C ILE A 130 14.92 -19.24 -12.06
N HIS A 131 16.21 -18.92 -12.11
CA HIS A 131 16.65 -17.52 -12.13
C HIS A 131 16.17 -16.80 -13.40
N SER A 132 16.15 -17.47 -14.55
CA SER A 132 15.59 -16.92 -15.79
C SER A 132 14.08 -16.66 -15.67
N TYR A 133 13.33 -17.56 -15.05
CA TYR A 133 11.90 -17.35 -14.77
C TYR A 133 11.66 -16.18 -13.81
N LEU A 134 12.47 -16.05 -12.76
CA LEU A 134 12.41 -14.92 -11.85
C LEU A 134 12.78 -13.60 -12.54
N ASP A 135 13.72 -13.62 -13.51
CA ASP A 135 14.03 -12.47 -14.36
C ASP A 135 12.81 -12.00 -15.15
N GLU A 136 12.04 -12.93 -15.73
CA GLU A 136 10.82 -12.58 -16.44
C GLU A 136 9.83 -11.86 -15.54
N ILE A 137 9.64 -12.33 -14.29
CA ILE A 137 8.79 -11.67 -13.32
C ILE A 137 9.36 -10.29 -12.96
N GLU A 138 10.66 -10.16 -12.78
CA GLU A 138 11.32 -8.92 -12.39
C GLU A 138 11.21 -7.85 -13.48
N ARG A 139 11.35 -8.24 -14.75
CA ARG A 139 11.23 -7.36 -15.93
C ARG A 139 9.81 -6.87 -16.21
N ILE A 140 8.79 -7.43 -15.55
CA ILE A 140 7.42 -6.98 -15.75
C ILE A 140 7.32 -5.50 -15.34
N HIS A 141 7.07 -4.66 -16.33
CA HIS A 141 6.82 -3.24 -16.12
C HIS A 141 5.46 -3.01 -15.43
N GLY A 142 5.27 -1.82 -14.86
CA GLY A 142 3.96 -1.44 -14.32
C GLY A 142 2.85 -1.58 -15.38
N LEU A 143 1.69 -2.08 -14.97
CA LEU A 143 0.54 -2.31 -15.86
C LEU A 143 -0.03 -0.99 -16.43
N TYR A 144 0.25 0.13 -15.76
CA TYR A 144 -0.39 1.40 -16.05
C TYR A 144 0.63 2.49 -16.35
N SER A 145 0.30 3.33 -17.32
CA SER A 145 1.08 4.53 -17.63
C SER A 145 0.95 5.59 -16.53
N PRO A 146 1.91 6.54 -16.40
CA PRO A 146 1.79 7.64 -15.44
C PRO A 146 0.50 8.45 -15.57
N VAL A 147 -0.03 8.58 -16.78
CA VAL A 147 -1.31 9.27 -17.04
C VAL A 147 -2.47 8.45 -16.48
N ALA A 148 -2.49 7.13 -16.71
CA ALA A 148 -3.53 6.25 -16.16
C ALA A 148 -3.51 6.24 -14.63
N LEU A 149 -2.31 6.24 -14.00
CA LEU A 149 -2.16 6.37 -12.55
C LEU A 149 -2.60 7.74 -12.04
N GLY A 150 -2.41 8.81 -12.83
CA GLY A 150 -2.96 10.13 -12.54
C GLY A 150 -4.49 10.09 -12.50
N PHE A 151 -5.14 9.51 -13.50
CA PHE A 151 -6.61 9.33 -13.49
C PHE A 151 -7.10 8.44 -12.36
N ALA A 152 -6.38 7.37 -12.03
CA ALA A 152 -6.72 6.51 -10.88
C ALA A 152 -6.72 7.28 -9.56
N ALA A 153 -5.71 8.13 -9.33
CA ALA A 153 -5.64 9.01 -8.17
C ALA A 153 -6.73 10.07 -8.18
N ALA A 154 -7.04 10.65 -9.35
CA ALA A 154 -8.11 11.62 -9.53
C ALA A 154 -9.46 11.04 -9.09
N PHE A 155 -9.84 9.89 -9.63
CA PHE A 155 -11.07 9.19 -9.24
C PHE A 155 -11.08 8.79 -7.76
N ALA A 156 -9.95 8.26 -7.26
CA ALA A 156 -9.84 7.86 -5.87
C ALA A 156 -10.04 9.03 -4.91
N CYS A 157 -9.32 10.14 -5.11
CA CYS A 157 -9.38 11.30 -4.24
C CYS A 157 -10.68 12.10 -4.40
N GLY A 158 -11.20 12.23 -5.62
CA GLY A 158 -12.51 12.84 -5.84
C GLY A 158 -13.63 12.09 -5.13
N ALA A 159 -13.65 10.76 -5.24
CA ALA A 159 -14.60 9.93 -4.51
C ALA A 159 -14.38 9.99 -2.98
N PHE A 160 -13.12 9.98 -2.55
CA PHE A 160 -12.78 10.06 -1.13
C PHE A 160 -13.20 11.39 -0.50
N THR A 161 -13.18 12.48 -1.29
CA THR A 161 -13.68 13.78 -0.86
C THR A 161 -15.13 13.69 -0.39
N PHE A 162 -16.00 13.01 -1.17
CA PHE A 162 -17.39 12.78 -0.77
C PHE A 162 -17.49 11.96 0.53
N LEU A 163 -16.69 10.90 0.68
CA LEU A 163 -16.70 10.06 1.90
C LEU A 163 -16.27 10.82 3.16
N LEU A 164 -15.55 11.92 2.99
CA LEU A 164 -15.14 12.83 4.07
C LEU A 164 -16.14 13.99 4.30
N GLY A 165 -17.22 14.05 3.53
CA GLY A 165 -18.28 15.05 3.66
C GLY A 165 -18.21 16.20 2.65
N GLY A 166 -17.23 16.18 1.70
CA GLY A 166 -17.13 17.21 0.67
C GLY A 166 -18.22 17.09 -0.40
N GLY A 167 -18.62 18.22 -0.96
CA GLY A 167 -19.63 18.31 -2.00
C GLY A 167 -19.08 18.14 -3.43
N PRO A 168 -19.94 18.31 -4.45
CA PRO A 168 -19.54 18.14 -5.86
C PRO A 168 -18.41 19.07 -6.31
N VAL A 169 -18.33 20.28 -5.74
CA VAL A 169 -17.28 21.26 -6.05
C VAL A 169 -15.93 20.73 -5.57
N GLU A 170 -15.83 20.38 -4.28
CA GLU A 170 -14.60 19.83 -3.72
C GLU A 170 -14.19 18.53 -4.39
N MET A 171 -15.15 17.68 -4.74
CA MET A 171 -14.89 16.43 -5.46
C MET A 171 -14.22 16.71 -6.81
N LEU A 172 -14.75 17.67 -7.59
CA LEU A 172 -14.20 18.02 -8.90
C LEU A 172 -12.82 18.66 -8.79
N LEU A 173 -12.64 19.59 -7.84
CA LEU A 173 -11.36 20.26 -7.65
C LEU A 173 -10.29 19.29 -7.14
N ALA A 174 -10.64 18.40 -6.20
CA ALA A 174 -9.75 17.35 -5.70
C ALA A 174 -9.40 16.32 -6.77
N PHE A 175 -10.32 16.00 -7.68
CA PHE A 175 -10.08 15.15 -8.84
C PHE A 175 -8.90 15.67 -9.67
N PHE A 176 -8.94 16.92 -10.09
CA PHE A 176 -7.86 17.50 -10.89
C PHE A 176 -6.57 17.66 -10.08
N GLY A 177 -6.66 18.15 -8.84
CA GLY A 177 -5.51 18.32 -7.96
C GLY A 177 -4.75 17.00 -7.73
N ALA A 178 -5.47 15.94 -7.34
CA ALA A 178 -4.87 14.62 -7.11
C ALA A 178 -4.33 13.98 -8.39
N GLY A 179 -5.05 14.12 -9.51
CA GLY A 179 -4.63 13.57 -10.78
C GLY A 179 -3.29 14.13 -11.25
N ILE A 180 -3.13 15.45 -11.22
CA ILE A 180 -1.88 16.12 -11.57
C ILE A 180 -0.80 15.85 -10.54
N GLY A 181 -1.12 15.90 -9.24
CA GLY A 181 -0.18 15.59 -8.18
C GLY A 181 0.43 14.19 -8.32
N ASN A 182 -0.41 13.16 -8.53
CA ASN A 182 0.09 11.80 -8.71
C ASN A 182 0.84 11.60 -10.04
N PHE A 183 0.45 12.29 -11.11
CA PHE A 183 1.22 12.29 -12.36
C PHE A 183 2.63 12.84 -12.15
N VAL A 184 2.78 13.96 -11.43
CA VAL A 184 4.09 14.54 -11.04
C VAL A 184 4.89 13.52 -10.23
N ARG A 185 4.27 12.89 -9.22
CA ARG A 185 4.91 11.82 -8.43
C ARG A 185 5.46 10.71 -9.31
N CYS A 186 4.63 10.16 -10.21
CA CYS A 186 5.04 9.07 -11.09
C CYS A 186 6.22 9.47 -12.00
N LYS A 187 6.23 10.70 -12.51
CA LYS A 187 7.34 11.21 -13.32
C LYS A 187 8.64 11.33 -12.51
N LEU A 188 8.57 11.91 -11.31
CA LEU A 188 9.74 12.05 -10.45
C LEU A 188 10.30 10.68 -10.02
N THR A 189 9.43 9.74 -9.66
CA THR A 189 9.84 8.36 -9.32
C THR A 189 10.53 7.69 -10.52
N LYS A 190 10.02 7.86 -11.75
CA LYS A 190 10.65 7.32 -12.95
C LYS A 190 12.04 7.91 -13.22
N HIS A 191 12.29 9.13 -12.79
CA HIS A 191 13.59 9.80 -12.92
C HIS A 191 14.50 9.60 -11.69
N HIS A 192 14.16 8.66 -10.81
CA HIS A 192 14.94 8.31 -9.61
C HIS A 192 15.19 9.45 -8.62
N PHE A 193 14.29 10.43 -8.56
CA PHE A 193 14.35 11.47 -7.51
C PHE A 193 14.08 10.87 -6.13
N THR A 194 14.61 11.53 -5.09
CA THR A 194 14.44 11.10 -3.71
C THR A 194 12.95 11.06 -3.31
N LEU A 195 12.61 10.16 -2.38
CA LEU A 195 11.26 10.02 -1.86
C LEU A 195 10.69 11.36 -1.35
N PHE A 196 11.48 12.11 -0.59
CA PHE A 196 11.04 13.39 -0.03
C PHE A 196 10.73 14.43 -1.10
N LEU A 197 11.59 14.57 -2.10
CA LEU A 197 11.32 15.48 -3.21
C LEU A 197 10.07 15.05 -3.99
N GLY A 198 9.90 13.75 -4.23
CA GLY A 198 8.73 13.19 -4.88
C GLY A 198 7.43 13.52 -4.14
N ILE A 199 7.41 13.35 -2.81
CA ILE A 199 6.26 13.67 -1.97
C ILE A 199 5.99 15.18 -1.96
N THR A 200 7.00 15.98 -1.64
CA THR A 200 6.85 17.44 -1.53
C THR A 200 6.37 18.06 -2.83
N ALA A 201 7.00 17.75 -3.96
CA ALA A 201 6.61 18.29 -5.26
C ALA A 201 5.19 17.85 -5.69
N SER A 202 4.82 16.60 -5.43
CA SER A 202 3.49 16.10 -5.81
C SER A 202 2.37 16.69 -4.95
N VAL A 203 2.59 16.84 -3.64
CA VAL A 203 1.62 17.47 -2.74
C VAL A 203 1.50 18.97 -3.04
N ALA A 204 2.63 19.66 -3.25
CA ALA A 204 2.60 21.06 -3.63
C ALA A 204 1.84 21.28 -4.95
N ALA A 205 2.09 20.45 -5.97
CA ALA A 205 1.36 20.50 -7.23
C ALA A 205 -0.15 20.28 -7.04
N ALA A 206 -0.54 19.28 -6.23
CA ALA A 206 -1.96 19.01 -5.93
C ALA A 206 -2.64 20.19 -5.25
N CYS A 207 -2.02 20.79 -4.24
CA CYS A 207 -2.55 21.96 -3.53
C CYS A 207 -2.63 23.21 -4.44
N LEU A 208 -1.60 23.45 -5.26
CA LEU A 208 -1.59 24.57 -6.21
C LEU A 208 -2.71 24.45 -7.24
N ILE A 209 -2.91 23.28 -7.84
CA ILE A 209 -3.96 23.06 -8.81
C ILE A 209 -5.33 23.21 -8.16
N TYR A 210 -5.53 22.64 -6.97
CA TYR A 210 -6.77 22.81 -6.21
C TYR A 210 -7.09 24.30 -6.00
N ALA A 211 -6.15 25.06 -5.47
CA ALA A 211 -6.31 26.48 -5.17
C ALA A 211 -6.52 27.32 -6.43
N ALA A 212 -5.78 27.05 -7.51
CA ALA A 212 -5.94 27.76 -8.79
C ALA A 212 -7.34 27.53 -9.38
N LEU A 213 -7.82 26.30 -9.37
CA LEU A 213 -9.15 25.96 -9.83
C LEU A 213 -10.24 26.55 -8.92
N LEU A 214 -10.07 26.54 -7.61
CA LEU A 214 -11.01 27.17 -6.66
C LEU A 214 -11.14 28.65 -6.93
N LYS A 215 -10.02 29.39 -7.07
CA LYS A 215 -10.05 30.82 -7.42
C LYS A 215 -10.68 31.09 -8.78
N THR A 216 -10.44 30.21 -9.75
CA THR A 216 -11.04 30.33 -11.10
C THR A 216 -12.56 30.13 -11.03
N THR A 217 -13.02 29.13 -10.27
CA THR A 217 -14.46 28.87 -10.09
C THR A 217 -15.13 29.98 -9.28
N GLU A 218 -14.45 30.58 -8.31
CA GLU A 218 -14.93 31.75 -7.58
C GLU A 218 -15.12 32.94 -8.53
N LEU A 219 -14.12 33.24 -9.36
CA LEU A 219 -14.15 34.36 -10.30
C LEU A 219 -15.22 34.21 -11.39
N LEU A 220 -15.39 32.99 -11.91
CA LEU A 220 -16.30 32.73 -13.04
C LEU A 220 -17.75 32.47 -12.63
N PHE A 221 -17.96 31.84 -11.47
CA PHE A 221 -19.27 31.36 -11.03
C PHE A 221 -19.72 31.92 -9.67
N GLY A 222 -18.92 32.78 -9.03
CA GLY A 222 -19.24 33.35 -7.73
C GLY A 222 -19.35 32.33 -6.59
N ILE A 223 -18.68 31.18 -6.72
CA ILE A 223 -18.69 30.14 -5.68
C ILE A 223 -17.93 30.64 -4.45
N SER A 224 -18.51 30.48 -3.26
CA SER A 224 -17.90 30.97 -2.02
C SER A 224 -16.62 30.20 -1.66
N LEU A 225 -15.71 30.84 -0.88
CA LEU A 225 -14.48 30.22 -0.36
C LEU A 225 -14.74 29.08 0.66
N ALA A 226 -16.02 28.81 1.01
CA ALA A 226 -16.39 27.71 1.91
C ALA A 226 -15.89 26.31 1.47
N HIS A 227 -15.40 26.20 0.22
CA HIS A 227 -14.87 24.98 -0.38
C HIS A 227 -13.35 24.82 -0.23
N GLU A 228 -12.68 25.63 0.58
CA GLU A 228 -11.22 25.62 0.75
C GLU A 228 -10.69 24.27 1.26
N ALA A 229 -11.38 23.62 2.20
CA ALA A 229 -10.92 22.42 2.89
C ALA A 229 -10.62 21.21 1.96
N GLY A 230 -11.16 21.19 0.76
CA GLY A 230 -10.97 20.12 -0.21
C GLY A 230 -9.53 19.97 -0.71
N TYR A 231 -8.64 20.98 -0.51
CA TYR A 231 -7.22 20.82 -0.85
C TYR A 231 -6.57 19.65 -0.11
N ILE A 232 -7.02 19.34 1.11
CA ILE A 232 -6.54 18.20 1.90
C ILE A 232 -6.86 16.91 1.15
N CYS A 233 -8.06 16.82 0.58
CA CYS A 233 -8.49 15.64 -0.16
C CYS A 233 -7.66 15.43 -1.43
N SER A 234 -7.19 16.52 -2.06
CA SER A 234 -6.38 16.45 -3.27
C SER A 234 -5.01 15.79 -3.08
N MET A 235 -4.50 15.70 -1.83
CA MET A 235 -3.21 15.07 -1.52
C MET A 235 -3.33 13.65 -0.96
N LEU A 236 -4.54 13.12 -0.72
CA LEU A 236 -4.74 11.84 -0.04
C LEU A 236 -4.18 10.63 -0.80
N PHE A 237 -3.87 10.77 -2.09
CA PHE A 237 -3.18 9.73 -2.87
C PHE A 237 -1.77 9.38 -2.34
N ILE A 238 -1.16 10.25 -1.52
CA ILE A 238 0.16 10.05 -0.90
C ILE A 238 0.08 9.17 0.35
N ILE A 239 -1.08 9.07 0.99
CA ILE A 239 -1.19 8.39 2.29
C ILE A 239 -0.76 6.94 2.18
N PRO A 240 0.22 6.52 2.99
CA PRO A 240 0.82 5.19 2.91
C PRO A 240 -0.05 4.14 3.62
N GLY A 241 -1.29 3.97 3.16
CA GLY A 241 -2.23 3.04 3.78
C GLY A 241 -1.74 1.60 3.78
N PHE A 242 -1.08 1.17 2.70
CA PHE A 242 -0.54 -0.18 2.60
C PHE A 242 0.55 -0.44 3.67
N PRO A 243 1.60 0.39 3.82
CA PRO A 243 2.57 0.25 4.90
C PRO A 243 1.97 0.29 6.31
N PHE A 244 0.97 1.12 6.58
CA PHE A 244 0.29 1.13 7.89
C PHE A 244 -0.38 -0.20 8.22
N ILE A 245 -1.12 -0.75 7.26
CA ILE A 245 -1.85 -1.99 7.48
C ILE A 245 -0.87 -3.17 7.62
N THR A 246 0.15 -3.24 6.77
CA THR A 246 1.16 -4.32 6.84
C THR A 246 2.03 -4.22 8.08
N SER A 247 2.38 -3.00 8.55
CA SER A 247 3.05 -2.78 9.82
C SER A 247 2.26 -3.38 10.99
N GLY A 248 0.96 -3.07 11.08
CA GLY A 248 0.11 -3.61 12.14
C GLY A 248 -0.02 -5.14 12.10
N ILE A 249 -0.04 -5.73 10.91
CA ILE A 249 -0.06 -7.20 10.75
C ILE A 249 1.28 -7.81 11.19
N ASP A 250 2.41 -7.22 10.81
CA ASP A 250 3.74 -7.69 11.19
C ASP A 250 3.93 -7.61 12.73
N LEU A 251 3.56 -6.48 13.35
CA LEU A 251 3.61 -6.33 14.82
C LEU A 251 2.75 -7.36 15.54
N ALA A 252 1.56 -7.65 15.04
CA ALA A 252 0.69 -8.67 15.63
C ALA A 252 1.22 -10.10 15.48
N LYS A 253 2.14 -10.33 14.54
CA LYS A 253 2.88 -11.60 14.36
C LYS A 253 4.25 -11.60 15.03
N LEU A 254 4.53 -10.59 15.85
CA LEU A 254 5.81 -10.39 16.57
C LEU A 254 7.01 -10.17 15.64
N ASP A 255 6.78 -9.84 14.38
CA ASP A 255 7.82 -9.36 13.46
C ASP A 255 8.15 -7.89 13.76
N MET A 256 8.72 -7.66 14.95
CA MET A 256 8.89 -6.32 15.54
C MET A 256 9.75 -5.41 14.67
N ARG A 257 10.87 -5.91 14.12
CA ARG A 257 11.79 -5.13 13.27
C ARG A 257 11.06 -4.60 12.04
N SER A 258 10.50 -5.48 11.21
CA SER A 258 9.75 -5.09 10.01
C SER A 258 8.55 -4.20 10.34
N GLY A 259 7.80 -4.54 11.38
CA GLY A 259 6.61 -3.79 11.78
C GLY A 259 6.96 -2.35 12.19
N LEU A 260 7.98 -2.14 13.00
CA LEU A 260 8.40 -0.80 13.44
C LEU A 260 9.04 0.00 12.30
N GLU A 261 9.88 -0.61 11.48
CA GLU A 261 10.48 0.06 10.31
C GLU A 261 9.41 0.52 9.32
N ARG A 262 8.39 -0.31 9.03
CA ARG A 262 7.23 0.06 8.17
C ARG A 262 6.39 1.16 8.78
N LEU A 263 6.17 1.13 10.09
CA LEU A 263 5.45 2.18 10.79
C LEU A 263 6.20 3.51 10.71
N ALA A 264 7.50 3.50 11.00
CA ALA A 264 8.35 4.68 10.88
C ALA A 264 8.37 5.24 9.45
N TYR A 265 8.50 4.38 8.44
CA TYR A 265 8.44 4.75 7.03
C TYR A 265 7.10 5.43 6.67
N ALA A 266 5.98 4.86 7.10
CA ALA A 266 4.66 5.42 6.87
C ALA A 266 4.48 6.78 7.59
N MET A 267 4.97 6.89 8.83
CA MET A 267 4.91 8.15 9.59
C MET A 267 5.75 9.25 8.93
N ILE A 268 6.93 8.95 8.41
CA ILE A 268 7.77 9.90 7.68
C ILE A 268 7.07 10.41 6.42
N ILE A 269 6.45 9.53 5.63
CA ILE A 269 5.70 9.93 4.43
C ILE A 269 4.57 10.90 4.80
N ILE A 270 3.78 10.57 5.82
CA ILE A 270 2.68 11.45 6.25
C ILE A 270 3.21 12.79 6.79
N LEU A 271 4.25 12.76 7.59
CA LEU A 271 4.82 13.99 8.14
C LEU A 271 5.28 14.94 7.02
N VAL A 272 6.01 14.43 6.04
CA VAL A 272 6.46 15.24 4.89
C VAL A 272 5.28 15.75 4.06
N ALA A 273 4.29 14.89 3.78
CA ALA A 273 3.11 15.28 3.01
C ALA A 273 2.27 16.35 3.73
N THR A 274 2.02 16.16 5.02
CA THR A 274 1.18 17.09 5.80
C THR A 274 1.89 18.41 6.07
N LEU A 275 3.19 18.40 6.35
CA LEU A 275 3.98 19.64 6.45
C LEU A 275 3.99 20.42 5.13
N THR A 276 4.18 19.72 4.01
CA THR A 276 4.11 20.37 2.69
C THR A 276 2.74 21.00 2.45
N ALA A 277 1.66 20.26 2.70
CA ALA A 277 0.31 20.78 2.51
C ALA A 277 0.00 21.94 3.47
N TRP A 278 0.49 21.90 4.71
CA TRP A 278 0.36 23.00 5.67
C TRP A 278 1.10 24.25 5.19
N ILE A 279 2.35 24.13 4.74
CA ILE A 279 3.11 25.24 4.16
C ILE A 279 2.38 25.81 2.93
N MET A 280 1.89 24.96 2.04
CA MET A 280 1.09 25.39 0.89
C MET A 280 -0.19 26.11 1.32
N ALA A 281 -0.87 25.62 2.36
CA ALA A 281 -2.06 26.29 2.90
C ALA A 281 -1.75 27.69 3.43
N LEU A 282 -0.61 27.87 4.11
CA LEU A 282 -0.15 29.20 4.56
C LEU A 282 0.14 30.14 3.40
N ILE A 283 0.85 29.68 2.35
CA ILE A 283 1.19 30.46 1.17
C ILE A 283 -0.07 30.86 0.38
N LEU A 284 -1.03 29.93 0.25
CA LEU A 284 -2.25 30.11 -0.53
C LEU A 284 -3.44 30.66 0.28
N HIS A 285 -3.22 30.91 1.58
CA HIS A 285 -4.23 31.38 2.53
C HIS A 285 -5.47 30.46 2.62
N LEU A 286 -5.27 29.13 2.53
CA LEU A 286 -6.31 28.12 2.65
C LEU A 286 -6.50 27.70 4.12
N LYS A 287 -7.74 27.40 4.51
CA LYS A 287 -8.07 26.93 5.85
C LYS A 287 -8.66 25.52 5.82
N PRO A 288 -8.31 24.63 6.76
CA PRO A 288 -8.88 23.29 6.89
C PRO A 288 -10.23 23.34 7.65
N SER A 289 -11.18 24.14 7.15
CA SER A 289 -12.54 24.24 7.69
C SER A 289 -13.31 22.92 7.53
N ASP A 290 -14.46 22.80 8.19
CA ASP A 290 -15.36 21.68 7.95
C ASP A 290 -16.09 21.88 6.61
N PHE A 291 -16.44 20.76 5.97
CA PHE A 291 -17.19 20.79 4.73
C PHE A 291 -18.63 21.28 4.96
N PRO A 292 -19.22 22.01 4.01
CA PRO A 292 -20.64 22.36 4.07
C PRO A 292 -21.52 21.11 4.13
N PRO A 293 -22.54 21.05 5.00
CA PRO A 293 -23.39 19.89 5.11
C PRO A 293 -24.17 19.62 3.81
N LEU A 294 -24.18 18.36 3.37
CA LEU A 294 -24.92 17.92 2.18
C LEU A 294 -26.36 17.56 2.60
N SER A 295 -27.35 18.18 1.95
CA SER A 295 -28.76 17.84 2.14
C SER A 295 -29.17 16.62 1.31
N LEU A 296 -28.77 15.41 1.75
CA LEU A 296 -29.08 14.15 1.08
C LEU A 296 -30.03 13.32 1.96
N THR A 297 -30.92 12.57 1.31
CA THR A 297 -31.73 11.56 2.02
C THR A 297 -30.85 10.36 2.39
N LEU A 298 -31.30 9.56 3.38
CA LEU A 298 -30.57 8.38 3.85
C LEU A 298 -30.18 7.42 2.70
N TRP A 299 -31.15 7.14 1.82
CA TRP A 299 -30.91 6.26 0.67
C TRP A 299 -29.91 6.82 -0.33
N GLN A 300 -29.91 8.13 -0.57
CA GLN A 300 -28.92 8.80 -1.40
C GLN A 300 -27.54 8.72 -0.75
N HIS A 301 -27.44 8.92 0.56
CA HIS A 301 -26.18 8.76 1.30
C HIS A 301 -25.60 7.35 1.13
N ILE A 302 -26.39 6.32 1.38
CA ILE A 302 -25.95 4.92 1.25
C ILE A 302 -25.51 4.63 -0.19
N LEU A 303 -26.31 5.01 -1.19
CA LEU A 303 -25.98 4.76 -2.60
C LEU A 303 -24.69 5.47 -3.03
N PHE A 304 -24.55 6.76 -2.71
CA PHE A 304 -23.37 7.52 -3.08
C PHE A 304 -22.14 7.07 -2.29
N ARG A 305 -22.26 6.66 -1.03
CA ARG A 305 -21.17 6.04 -0.27
C ARG A 305 -20.71 4.73 -0.88
N LEU A 306 -21.61 3.87 -1.34
CA LEU A 306 -21.26 2.64 -2.07
C LEU A 306 -20.46 2.94 -3.34
N LEU A 307 -20.97 3.86 -4.17
CA LEU A 307 -20.31 4.26 -5.41
C LEU A 307 -18.96 4.93 -5.16
N ALA A 308 -18.92 5.88 -4.23
CA ALA A 308 -17.68 6.57 -3.89
C ALA A 308 -16.64 5.63 -3.26
N SER A 309 -17.06 4.72 -2.38
CA SER A 309 -16.15 3.71 -1.80
C SER A 309 -15.63 2.75 -2.86
N PHE A 310 -16.47 2.32 -3.82
CA PHE A 310 -16.03 1.52 -4.95
C PHE A 310 -14.97 2.26 -5.77
N CYS A 311 -15.25 3.48 -6.21
CA CYS A 311 -14.33 4.29 -7.02
C CYS A 311 -13.02 4.57 -6.28
N GLY A 312 -13.09 4.89 -4.98
CA GLY A 312 -11.95 5.13 -4.12
C GLY A 312 -11.03 3.92 -4.05
N VAL A 313 -11.58 2.77 -3.69
CA VAL A 313 -10.82 1.51 -3.58
C VAL A 313 -10.30 1.04 -4.93
N PHE A 314 -11.12 1.10 -5.98
CA PHE A 314 -10.68 0.73 -7.34
C PHE A 314 -9.47 1.57 -7.77
N GLY A 315 -9.54 2.90 -7.61
CA GLY A 315 -8.43 3.79 -7.96
C GLY A 315 -7.16 3.51 -7.16
N PHE A 316 -7.24 3.35 -5.83
CA PHE A 316 -6.08 2.98 -5.02
C PHE A 316 -5.52 1.60 -5.40
N SER A 317 -6.37 0.62 -5.71
CA SER A 317 -5.93 -0.70 -6.15
C SER A 317 -5.17 -0.64 -7.47
N VAL A 318 -5.64 0.18 -8.43
CA VAL A 318 -4.92 0.47 -9.69
C VAL A 318 -3.55 1.12 -9.40
N MET A 319 -3.49 2.06 -8.45
CA MET A 319 -2.23 2.69 -8.02
C MET A 319 -1.24 1.69 -7.39
N PHE A 320 -1.74 0.60 -6.80
CA PHE A 320 -0.92 -0.52 -6.32
C PHE A 320 -0.56 -1.53 -7.42
N ASN A 321 -0.72 -1.15 -8.68
CA ASN A 321 -0.44 -1.97 -9.86
C ASN A 321 -1.25 -3.27 -9.90
N SER A 322 -2.51 -3.22 -9.46
CA SER A 322 -3.43 -4.36 -9.49
C SER A 322 -4.07 -4.52 -10.88
N PRO A 323 -4.23 -5.75 -11.39
CA PRO A 323 -5.06 -6.00 -12.56
C PRO A 323 -6.49 -5.50 -12.37
N LYS A 324 -7.19 -5.14 -13.45
CA LYS A 324 -8.53 -4.55 -13.40
C LYS A 324 -9.54 -5.42 -12.65
N GLU A 325 -9.49 -6.74 -12.84
CA GLU A 325 -10.36 -7.71 -12.16
C GLU A 325 -10.14 -7.72 -10.65
N LEU A 326 -8.88 -7.71 -10.22
CA LEU A 326 -8.50 -7.61 -8.81
C LEU A 326 -8.96 -6.29 -8.22
N SER A 327 -8.77 -5.18 -8.96
CA SER A 327 -9.18 -3.84 -8.54
C SER A 327 -10.69 -3.73 -8.40
N ALA A 328 -11.47 -4.32 -9.32
CA ALA A 328 -12.93 -4.34 -9.25
C ALA A 328 -13.42 -5.15 -8.06
N THR A 329 -12.83 -6.33 -7.82
CA THR A 329 -13.19 -7.16 -6.68
C THR A 329 -12.87 -6.47 -5.35
N ALA A 330 -11.67 -5.89 -5.22
CA ALA A 330 -11.31 -5.09 -4.05
C ALA A 330 -12.27 -3.91 -3.88
N GLY A 331 -12.67 -3.26 -4.99
CA GLY A 331 -13.65 -2.19 -5.02
C GLY A 331 -15.01 -2.59 -4.45
N ILE A 332 -15.53 -3.75 -4.84
CA ILE A 332 -16.80 -4.28 -4.31
C ILE A 332 -16.69 -4.57 -2.80
N ILE A 333 -15.62 -5.24 -2.38
CA ILE A 333 -15.36 -5.52 -0.96
C ILE A 333 -15.30 -4.21 -0.16
N GLY A 334 -14.53 -3.24 -0.65
CA GLY A 334 -14.36 -1.96 0.01
C GLY A 334 -15.62 -1.10 0.02
N ALA A 335 -16.44 -1.17 -1.05
CA ALA A 335 -17.74 -0.50 -1.10
C ALA A 335 -18.64 -0.98 0.03
N ILE A 336 -18.79 -2.29 0.21
CA ILE A 336 -19.61 -2.87 1.26
C ILE A 336 -19.03 -2.53 2.65
N ALA A 337 -17.76 -2.81 2.86
CA ALA A 337 -17.12 -2.68 4.16
C ALA A 337 -17.03 -1.22 4.64
N ASN A 338 -16.69 -0.27 3.75
CA ASN A 338 -16.56 1.14 4.13
C ASN A 338 -17.93 1.82 4.29
N THR A 339 -18.91 1.48 3.46
CA THR A 339 -20.27 1.99 3.66
C THR A 339 -20.83 1.50 4.98
N LEU A 340 -20.70 0.20 5.30
CA LEU A 340 -21.07 -0.32 6.61
C LEU A 340 -20.40 0.45 7.75
N ARG A 341 -19.07 0.71 7.65
CA ARG A 341 -18.33 1.49 8.64
C ARG A 341 -18.94 2.88 8.84
N LEU A 342 -19.23 3.59 7.75
CA LEU A 342 -19.78 4.94 7.82
C LEU A 342 -21.20 4.97 8.39
N GLU A 343 -22.05 4.02 7.98
CA GLU A 343 -23.41 3.92 8.54
C GLU A 343 -23.41 3.54 10.04
N LEU A 344 -22.44 2.71 10.48
CA LEU A 344 -22.30 2.41 11.91
C LEU A 344 -21.92 3.63 12.74
N VAL A 345 -21.12 4.54 12.18
CA VAL A 345 -20.81 5.83 12.85
C VAL A 345 -22.05 6.72 12.89
N ASP A 346 -22.74 6.90 11.77
CA ASP A 346 -23.81 7.90 11.65
C ASP A 346 -25.13 7.42 12.27
N LEU A 347 -25.51 6.16 12.07
CA LEU A 347 -26.80 5.62 12.53
C LEU A 347 -26.72 4.99 13.92
N ALA A 348 -25.61 4.29 14.21
CA ALA A 348 -25.44 3.59 15.49
C ALA A 348 -24.58 4.37 16.50
N SER A 349 -24.09 5.57 16.12
CA SER A 349 -23.20 6.42 16.95
C SER A 349 -21.97 5.68 17.49
N LEU A 350 -21.47 4.69 16.74
CA LEU A 350 -20.28 3.94 17.13
C LEU A 350 -19.03 4.81 17.01
N PRO A 351 -18.06 4.70 17.93
CA PRO A 351 -16.77 5.36 17.80
C PRO A 351 -16.07 4.96 16.49
N HIS A 352 -15.41 5.93 15.84
CA HIS A 352 -14.75 5.72 14.54
C HIS A 352 -13.79 4.53 14.50
N ALA A 353 -13.06 4.26 15.59
CA ALA A 353 -12.14 3.12 15.68
C ALA A 353 -12.89 1.77 15.73
N ALA A 354 -13.99 1.69 16.50
CA ALA A 354 -14.82 0.49 16.57
C ALA A 354 -15.48 0.20 15.20
N ALA A 355 -16.01 1.21 14.55
CA ALA A 355 -16.56 1.10 13.20
C ALA A 355 -15.49 0.70 12.18
N ALA A 356 -14.27 1.22 12.27
CA ALA A 356 -13.13 0.85 11.43
C ALA A 356 -12.74 -0.63 11.62
N PHE A 357 -12.74 -1.12 12.88
CA PHE A 357 -12.51 -2.53 13.17
C PHE A 357 -13.56 -3.42 12.50
N ILE A 358 -14.85 -3.09 12.63
CA ILE A 358 -15.95 -3.86 12.01
C ILE A 358 -15.86 -3.81 10.48
N GLY A 359 -15.56 -2.64 9.89
CA GLY A 359 -15.34 -2.50 8.46
C GLY A 359 -14.18 -3.37 7.95
N ALA A 360 -13.05 -3.35 8.64
CA ALA A 360 -11.89 -4.18 8.29
C ALA A 360 -12.16 -5.68 8.48
N LEU A 361 -12.86 -6.06 9.55
CA LEU A 361 -13.32 -7.43 9.80
C LEU A 361 -14.19 -7.92 8.64
N THR A 362 -15.18 -7.13 8.22
CA THR A 362 -16.07 -7.43 7.10
C THR A 362 -15.30 -7.59 5.80
N ALA A 363 -14.39 -6.64 5.47
CA ALA A 363 -13.52 -6.74 4.30
C ALA A 363 -12.68 -8.02 4.32
N GLY A 364 -12.11 -8.36 5.47
CA GLY A 364 -11.30 -9.55 5.64
C GLY A 364 -12.09 -10.87 5.45
N ILE A 365 -13.33 -10.95 5.93
CA ILE A 365 -14.20 -12.11 5.73
C ILE A 365 -14.61 -12.22 4.26
N LEU A 366 -15.08 -11.15 3.63
CA LEU A 366 -15.44 -11.13 2.21
C LEU A 366 -14.28 -11.54 1.30
N ALA A 367 -13.08 -11.00 1.56
CA ALA A 367 -11.88 -11.38 0.82
C ALA A 367 -11.51 -12.86 1.00
N SER A 368 -11.77 -13.44 2.17
CA SER A 368 -11.50 -14.87 2.42
C SER A 368 -12.44 -15.78 1.62
N VAL A 369 -13.71 -15.39 1.50
CA VAL A 369 -14.71 -16.13 0.71
C VAL A 369 -14.40 -16.03 -0.79
N LEU A 370 -13.97 -14.85 -1.26
CA LEU A 370 -13.72 -14.62 -2.68
C LEU A 370 -12.36 -15.11 -3.15
N LYS A 371 -11.36 -15.23 -2.25
CA LYS A 371 -9.99 -15.68 -2.59
C LYS A 371 -9.98 -16.99 -3.40
N SER A 372 -10.75 -17.98 -2.98
CA SER A 372 -10.80 -19.30 -3.64
C SER A 372 -11.37 -19.27 -5.05
N LYS A 373 -12.20 -18.26 -5.36
CA LYS A 373 -12.82 -18.10 -6.68
C LYS A 373 -11.97 -17.30 -7.66
N ILE A 374 -11.15 -16.38 -7.15
CA ILE A 374 -10.45 -15.38 -7.97
C ILE A 374 -8.98 -15.71 -8.15
N GLY A 375 -8.40 -16.55 -7.28
CA GLY A 375 -6.98 -17.01 -7.40
C GLY A 375 -5.93 -15.97 -7.03
N TYR A 376 -6.31 -14.81 -6.44
CA TYR A 376 -5.36 -13.79 -6.00
C TYR A 376 -5.00 -13.92 -4.51
N PRO A 377 -3.80 -13.46 -4.13
CA PRO A 377 -3.39 -13.41 -2.73
C PRO A 377 -4.37 -12.60 -1.89
N ARG A 378 -4.70 -13.09 -0.70
CA ARG A 378 -5.65 -12.42 0.20
C ARG A 378 -5.25 -10.96 0.49
N ILE A 379 -3.95 -10.68 0.67
CA ILE A 379 -3.45 -9.35 0.98
C ILE A 379 -3.75 -8.36 -0.15
N SER A 380 -3.69 -8.82 -1.40
CA SER A 380 -3.99 -8.01 -2.58
C SER A 380 -5.47 -7.64 -2.70
N LEU A 381 -6.36 -8.36 -2.01
CA LEU A 381 -7.78 -8.04 -1.88
C LEU A 381 -8.06 -7.19 -0.64
N THR A 382 -7.53 -7.59 0.53
CA THR A 382 -7.89 -6.97 1.81
C THR A 382 -7.31 -5.58 2.00
N VAL A 383 -6.02 -5.37 1.69
CA VAL A 383 -5.38 -4.08 1.96
C VAL A 383 -5.95 -2.96 1.09
N PRO A 384 -6.10 -3.10 -0.25
CA PRO A 384 -6.76 -2.07 -1.04
C PRO A 384 -8.20 -1.79 -0.58
N SER A 385 -8.95 -2.81 -0.14
CA SER A 385 -10.36 -2.65 0.27
C SER A 385 -10.55 -1.77 1.50
N ILE A 386 -9.54 -1.67 2.38
CA ILE A 386 -9.62 -0.87 3.60
C ILE A 386 -8.72 0.37 3.59
N VAL A 387 -7.95 0.59 2.53
CA VAL A 387 -7.02 1.72 2.46
C VAL A 387 -7.72 3.08 2.58
N ILE A 388 -8.95 3.19 2.08
CA ILE A 388 -9.78 4.40 2.21
C ILE A 388 -10.29 4.65 3.63
N MET A 389 -10.12 3.69 4.54
CA MET A 389 -10.48 3.83 5.96
C MET A 389 -9.31 4.41 6.78
N VAL A 390 -8.10 4.50 6.20
CA VAL A 390 -6.91 5.06 6.87
C VAL A 390 -7.14 6.54 7.19
N PRO A 391 -6.85 6.99 8.41
CA PRO A 391 -7.29 8.29 8.92
C PRO A 391 -6.39 9.46 8.47
N GLY A 392 -6.21 9.64 7.16
CA GLY A 392 -5.34 10.67 6.60
C GLY A 392 -5.75 12.10 6.95
N LEU A 393 -7.05 12.41 6.90
CA LEU A 393 -7.58 13.71 7.32
C LEU A 393 -7.32 13.97 8.79
N TYR A 394 -7.45 12.97 9.67
CA TYR A 394 -7.19 13.10 11.11
C TYR A 394 -5.72 13.43 11.37
N LEU A 395 -4.81 12.74 10.70
CA LEU A 395 -3.37 12.99 10.79
C LEU A 395 -3.01 14.39 10.28
N TYR A 396 -3.61 14.82 9.18
CA TYR A 396 -3.43 16.19 8.69
C TYR A 396 -3.91 17.22 9.73
N ARG A 397 -5.14 17.08 10.23
CA ARG A 397 -5.70 17.99 11.25
C ARG A 397 -4.87 18.01 12.53
N ALA A 398 -4.32 16.86 12.94
CA ALA A 398 -3.44 16.78 14.09
C ALA A 398 -2.17 17.64 13.89
N ILE A 399 -1.49 17.50 12.77
CA ILE A 399 -0.25 18.24 12.46
C ILE A 399 -0.55 19.72 12.23
N TYR A 400 -1.64 20.06 11.55
CA TYR A 400 -2.06 21.45 11.38
C TYR A 400 -2.30 22.13 12.71
N ASN A 401 -3.08 21.51 13.61
CA ASN A 401 -3.37 22.07 14.94
C ASN A 401 -2.11 22.16 15.82
N LEU A 402 -1.16 21.25 15.66
CA LEU A 402 0.14 21.35 16.31
C LEU A 402 0.91 22.58 15.80
N GLY A 403 0.91 22.84 14.51
CA GLY A 403 1.57 24.00 13.90
C GLY A 403 0.98 25.35 14.31
N VAL A 404 -0.32 25.41 14.59
CA VAL A 404 -0.98 26.63 15.12
C VAL A 404 -1.05 26.63 16.65
N MET A 405 -0.27 25.80 17.33
CA MET A 405 -0.14 25.71 18.82
C MET A 405 -1.43 25.33 19.55
N SER A 406 -2.41 24.72 18.88
CA SER A 406 -3.64 24.18 19.49
C SER A 406 -3.40 22.74 19.97
N LEU A 407 -2.64 22.57 21.05
CA LEU A 407 -2.14 21.26 21.52
C LEU A 407 -3.26 20.29 21.89
N GLN A 408 -4.31 20.75 22.57
CA GLN A 408 -5.43 19.90 22.98
C GLN A 408 -6.17 19.31 21.77
N THR A 409 -6.47 20.15 20.78
CA THR A 409 -7.14 19.73 19.53
C THR A 409 -6.25 18.80 18.74
N SER A 410 -4.95 19.11 18.64
CA SER A 410 -3.96 18.25 17.99
C SER A 410 -3.90 16.86 18.64
N ALA A 411 -3.79 16.80 19.97
CA ALA A 411 -3.75 15.54 20.71
C ALA A 411 -5.01 14.69 20.51
N SER A 412 -6.19 15.31 20.46
CA SER A 412 -7.45 14.61 20.18
C SER A 412 -7.47 13.96 18.78
N TRP A 413 -7.02 14.70 17.76
CA TRP A 413 -6.92 14.16 16.41
C TRP A 413 -5.87 13.06 16.29
N PHE A 414 -4.71 13.18 16.96
CA PHE A 414 -3.70 12.12 17.01
C PHE A 414 -4.23 10.86 17.68
N ALA A 415 -4.88 11.00 18.84
CA ALA A 415 -5.43 9.85 19.55
C ALA A 415 -6.47 9.10 18.69
N ALA A 416 -7.38 9.83 18.04
CA ALA A 416 -8.35 9.23 17.13
C ALA A 416 -7.70 8.53 15.95
N ALA A 417 -6.67 9.14 15.33
CA ALA A 417 -5.92 8.54 14.23
C ALA A 417 -5.21 7.25 14.66
N ILE A 418 -4.52 7.25 15.79
CA ILE A 418 -3.82 6.06 16.31
C ILE A 418 -4.79 4.92 16.56
N LEU A 419 -5.93 5.18 17.20
CA LEU A 419 -6.95 4.15 17.46
C LEU A 419 -7.48 3.53 16.15
N ILE A 420 -7.72 4.33 15.11
CA ILE A 420 -8.16 3.82 13.80
C ILE A 420 -7.05 2.99 13.14
N ILE A 421 -5.78 3.47 13.16
CA ILE A 421 -4.63 2.77 12.58
C ILE A 421 -4.42 1.40 13.23
N LEU A 422 -4.68 1.28 14.53
CA LEU A 422 -4.60 0.00 15.25
C LEU A 422 -5.82 -0.89 14.98
N ALA A 423 -7.01 -0.30 14.87
CA ALA A 423 -8.26 -1.04 14.66
C ALA A 423 -8.31 -1.76 13.30
N LEU A 424 -7.77 -1.14 12.24
CA LEU A 424 -7.81 -1.71 10.89
C LEU A 424 -7.05 -3.04 10.76
N PRO A 425 -5.76 -3.16 11.12
CA PRO A 425 -5.06 -4.43 11.10
C PRO A 425 -5.69 -5.46 12.04
N LEU A 426 -6.14 -5.05 13.23
CA LEU A 426 -6.83 -5.94 14.16
C LEU A 426 -8.09 -6.55 13.54
N GLY A 427 -8.91 -5.78 12.86
CA GLY A 427 -10.08 -6.29 12.15
C GLY A 427 -9.71 -7.35 11.10
N LEU A 428 -8.65 -7.10 10.30
CA LEU A 428 -8.16 -8.08 9.32
C LEU A 428 -7.60 -9.35 9.97
N ILE A 429 -6.89 -9.22 11.10
CA ILE A 429 -6.32 -10.34 11.85
C ILE A 429 -7.45 -11.21 12.41
N PHE A 430 -8.47 -10.60 13.03
CA PHE A 430 -9.62 -11.34 13.52
C PHE A 430 -10.38 -12.05 12.39
N ALA A 431 -10.59 -11.38 11.25
CA ALA A 431 -11.16 -12.02 10.07
C ALA A 431 -10.35 -13.25 9.63
N ARG A 432 -9.01 -13.15 9.71
CA ARG A 432 -8.13 -14.25 9.34
C ARG A 432 -8.15 -15.38 10.38
N ILE A 433 -8.14 -15.07 11.66
CA ILE A 433 -8.30 -16.05 12.75
C ILE A 433 -9.60 -16.85 12.59
N LEU A 434 -10.68 -16.20 12.17
CA LEU A 434 -11.98 -16.87 11.94
C LEU A 434 -11.98 -17.76 10.71
N THR A 435 -11.27 -17.40 9.66
CA THR A 435 -11.35 -18.03 8.33
C THR A 435 -10.16 -18.94 7.98
N ASP A 436 -9.03 -18.85 8.71
CA ASP A 436 -7.79 -19.58 8.42
C ASP A 436 -7.29 -20.28 9.71
N LYS A 437 -7.44 -21.61 9.74
CA LYS A 437 -7.04 -22.41 10.91
C LYS A 437 -5.52 -22.32 11.19
N THR A 438 -4.70 -22.26 10.14
CA THR A 438 -3.23 -22.24 10.28
C THR A 438 -2.74 -20.93 10.87
N PHE A 439 -3.45 -19.83 10.61
CA PHE A 439 -3.09 -18.51 11.11
C PHE A 439 -3.34 -18.33 12.62
N ARG A 440 -4.13 -19.22 13.25
CA ARG A 440 -4.43 -19.14 14.70
C ARG A 440 -3.24 -19.44 15.57
N TYR A 441 -2.27 -20.17 15.04
CA TYR A 441 -1.09 -20.58 15.80
C TYR A 441 0.07 -19.62 15.50
N CYS A 442 0.82 -19.25 16.56
CA CYS A 442 2.12 -18.61 16.42
C CYS A 442 3.15 -19.71 16.16
N THR A 443 3.80 -19.65 15.02
CA THR A 443 4.92 -20.55 14.69
C THR A 443 6.15 -19.73 14.46
#